data_9fc91b97355e8abee9cdee471e2e95bb
#
_entry.id   9fc91b97355e8abee9cdee471e2e95bb
#
_cell.length_a   1.000
_cell.length_b   1.000
_cell.length_c   1.000
_cell.angle_alpha   90.00
_cell.angle_beta   90.00
_cell.angle_gamma   90.00
#
_symmetry.space_group_name_H-M   'P 1'
#
loop_
_entity.id
_entity.type
_entity.pdbx_description
1 polymer ?
#
loop_
_entity_poly.entity_id
_entity_poly.type
_entity_poly.pdbx_seq_one_letter_code
_entity_poly.pdbx_strand_id
1 'polypeptide(L)'
;MKILTTAAPADTLTKVQVELAAIAEKISTSSTEDIINELLDKLVSFGLKLLAAFLIYLIGAWIIRKIKGIIAKIFEKKKTDAAISSFIQSITSIACTVVLIIITIGAVGIDTTSIAALLAGGGMAIGMALNGTVQNFAGGIMIIAFKPFKAGDYIQAQGYEGTVSEVNIVSTKLTTVDNRSIIIPNGALSNGTVTSIDQVFNGFGYIGSTVFVTKGVKCLIPNGRNED
;
A
#
# COMPACT_ATOMS: atom_id res chain seq x y z
N MET A 1 52.08 -11.07 -24.54
CA MET A 1 50.69 -11.56 -24.34
C MET A 1 50.78 -12.71 -23.34
N LYS A 2 50.64 -12.38 -22.01
CA LYS A 2 50.71 -13.38 -20.93
C LYS A 2 49.29 -13.90 -20.71
N ILE A 3 49.06 -15.16 -21.01
CA ILE A 3 47.85 -15.88 -20.69
C ILE A 3 47.88 -16.12 -19.18
N LEU A 4 47.07 -15.41 -18.44
CA LEU A 4 46.80 -15.67 -17.02
C LEU A 4 45.99 -16.97 -16.94
N THR A 5 46.68 -18.07 -16.71
CA THR A 5 46.05 -19.33 -16.29
C THR A 5 45.61 -19.13 -14.84
N THR A 6 44.34 -18.86 -14.64
CA THR A 6 43.74 -18.80 -13.31
C THR A 6 43.63 -20.25 -12.78
N ALA A 7 44.69 -20.70 -12.11
CA ALA A 7 44.61 -21.95 -11.35
C ALA A 7 43.56 -21.78 -10.26
N ALA A 8 42.52 -22.61 -10.26
CA ALA A 8 41.59 -22.70 -9.18
C ALA A 8 42.32 -22.95 -7.85
N PRO A 9 41.94 -22.31 -6.74
CA PRO A 9 42.64 -22.46 -5.47
C PRO A 9 42.66 -23.95 -5.08
N ALA A 10 43.82 -24.41 -4.62
CA ALA A 10 44.08 -25.82 -4.28
C ALA A 10 43.01 -26.43 -3.33
N ASP A 11 42.39 -25.61 -2.53
CA ASP A 11 41.29 -25.98 -1.61
C ASP A 11 40.00 -26.42 -2.33
N THR A 12 39.70 -25.88 -3.52
CA THR A 12 38.53 -26.30 -4.30
C THR A 12 38.76 -27.63 -5.00
N LEU A 13 39.97 -27.88 -5.47
CA LEU A 13 40.34 -29.15 -6.12
C LEU A 13 40.34 -30.29 -5.11
N THR A 14 40.80 -30.08 -3.88
CA THR A 14 40.75 -31.09 -2.80
C THR A 14 39.32 -31.37 -2.36
N LYS A 15 38.46 -30.39 -2.26
CA LYS A 15 37.04 -30.62 -1.96
C LYS A 15 36.33 -31.41 -3.05
N VAL A 16 36.54 -31.08 -4.31
CA VAL A 16 35.96 -31.82 -5.43
C VAL A 16 36.50 -33.26 -5.49
N GLN A 17 37.78 -33.48 -5.20
CA GLN A 17 38.33 -34.83 -5.14
C GLN A 17 37.80 -35.67 -3.98
N VAL A 18 37.58 -35.03 -2.82
CA VAL A 18 36.96 -35.70 -1.66
C VAL A 18 35.48 -36.05 -1.93
N GLU A 19 34.73 -35.14 -2.57
CA GLU A 19 33.36 -35.44 -2.98
C GLU A 19 33.31 -36.53 -4.06
N LEU A 20 34.18 -36.53 -5.04
CA LEU A 20 34.24 -37.56 -6.08
C LEU A 20 34.65 -38.93 -5.46
N ALA A 21 35.57 -38.95 -4.51
CA ALA A 21 35.94 -40.19 -3.79
C ALA A 21 34.80 -40.71 -2.94
N ALA A 22 34.06 -39.83 -2.22
CA ALA A 22 32.90 -40.19 -1.45
C ALA A 22 31.73 -40.71 -2.33
N ILE A 23 31.56 -40.13 -3.50
CA ILE A 23 30.58 -40.61 -4.49
C ILE A 23 30.98 -41.95 -5.06
N ALA A 24 32.27 -42.13 -5.41
CA ALA A 24 32.78 -43.41 -5.91
C ALA A 24 32.69 -44.54 -4.87
N GLU A 25 32.98 -44.25 -3.59
CA GLU A 25 32.84 -45.17 -2.47
C GLU A 25 31.37 -45.53 -2.24
N LYS A 26 30.46 -44.52 -2.32
CA LYS A 26 29.02 -44.73 -2.17
C LYS A 26 28.47 -45.63 -3.30
N ILE A 27 28.95 -45.42 -4.55
CA ILE A 27 28.52 -46.25 -5.69
C ILE A 27 29.09 -47.70 -5.58
N SER A 28 30.29 -47.87 -5.03
CA SER A 28 30.91 -49.22 -4.90
C SER A 28 30.35 -50.01 -3.74
N THR A 29 29.82 -49.37 -2.69
CA THR A 29 29.31 -50.00 -1.46
C THR A 29 27.80 -50.19 -1.43
N SER A 30 27.03 -49.39 -2.21
CA SER A 30 25.61 -49.50 -2.27
C SER A 30 25.16 -50.67 -3.16
N SER A 31 24.38 -51.57 -2.59
CA SER A 31 23.67 -52.58 -3.39
C SER A 31 22.78 -51.89 -4.42
N THR A 32 22.61 -52.49 -5.59
CA THR A 32 21.71 -51.94 -6.66
C THR A 32 20.31 -51.69 -6.10
N GLU A 33 19.88 -52.43 -5.12
CA GLU A 33 18.59 -52.27 -4.44
C GLU A 33 18.55 -51.00 -3.59
N ASP A 34 19.63 -50.60 -2.93
CA ASP A 34 19.68 -49.38 -2.12
C ASP A 34 19.61 -48.15 -2.99
N ILE A 35 20.28 -48.16 -4.16
CA ILE A 35 20.22 -47.06 -5.14
C ILE A 35 18.80 -46.91 -5.71
N ILE A 36 18.16 -48.02 -6.05
CA ILE A 36 16.80 -48.04 -6.56
C ILE A 36 15.82 -47.49 -5.51
N ASN A 37 15.95 -47.90 -4.26
CA ASN A 37 15.10 -47.45 -3.17
C ASN A 37 15.32 -45.94 -2.90
N GLU A 38 16.55 -45.43 -2.87
CA GLU A 38 16.85 -44.01 -2.71
C GLU A 38 16.27 -43.19 -3.87
N LEU A 39 16.34 -43.69 -5.12
CA LEU A 39 15.74 -43.05 -6.27
C LEU A 39 14.20 -43.03 -6.20
N LEU A 40 13.60 -44.14 -5.79
CA LEU A 40 12.15 -44.24 -5.60
C LEU A 40 11.66 -43.26 -4.51
N ASP A 41 12.34 -43.20 -3.36
CA ASP A 41 12.01 -42.27 -2.28
C ASP A 41 12.12 -40.81 -2.70
N LYS A 42 13.15 -40.46 -3.48
CA LYS A 42 13.31 -39.12 -4.03
C LYS A 42 12.21 -38.81 -5.05
N LEU A 43 11.86 -39.77 -5.90
CA LEU A 43 10.81 -39.63 -6.90
C LEU A 43 9.43 -39.42 -6.25
N VAL A 44 9.13 -40.23 -5.24
CA VAL A 44 7.88 -40.13 -4.46
C VAL A 44 7.82 -38.80 -3.71
N SER A 45 8.92 -38.42 -3.03
CA SER A 45 9.01 -37.14 -2.31
C SER A 45 8.82 -35.95 -3.25
N PHE A 46 9.43 -35.99 -4.44
CA PHE A 46 9.29 -34.95 -5.44
C PHE A 46 7.86 -34.92 -6.01
N GLY A 47 7.27 -36.09 -6.27
CA GLY A 47 5.87 -36.19 -6.69
C GLY A 47 4.90 -35.62 -5.66
N LEU A 48 5.12 -35.89 -4.38
CA LEU A 48 4.31 -35.31 -3.29
C LEU A 48 4.46 -33.80 -3.20
N LYS A 49 5.68 -33.26 -3.37
CA LYS A 49 5.92 -31.81 -3.40
C LYS A 49 5.20 -31.13 -4.59
N LEU A 50 5.24 -31.76 -5.76
CA LEU A 50 4.52 -31.25 -6.93
C LEU A 50 3.01 -31.28 -6.71
N LEU A 51 2.47 -32.35 -6.14
CA LEU A 51 1.06 -32.45 -5.79
C LEU A 51 0.66 -31.37 -4.78
N ALA A 52 1.47 -31.17 -3.73
CA ALA A 52 1.24 -30.11 -2.75
C ALA A 52 1.27 -28.72 -3.39
N ALA A 53 2.26 -28.43 -4.23
CA ALA A 53 2.36 -27.16 -4.97
C ALA A 53 1.16 -26.94 -5.88
N PHE A 54 0.69 -27.98 -6.57
CA PHE A 54 -0.51 -27.92 -7.42
C PHE A 54 -1.76 -27.62 -6.61
N LEU A 55 -1.94 -28.26 -5.46
CA LEU A 55 -3.07 -27.99 -4.56
C LEU A 55 -3.01 -26.55 -4.01
N ILE A 56 -1.84 -26.09 -3.60
CA ILE A 56 -1.63 -24.70 -3.13
C ILE A 56 -2.00 -23.71 -4.23
N TYR A 57 -1.56 -23.98 -5.47
CA TYR A 57 -1.91 -23.13 -6.62
C TYR A 57 -3.41 -23.09 -6.89
N LEU A 58 -4.10 -24.23 -6.87
CA LEU A 58 -5.54 -24.30 -7.07
C LEU A 58 -6.33 -23.55 -6.01
N ILE A 59 -5.96 -23.77 -4.73
CA ILE A 59 -6.58 -23.09 -3.57
C ILE A 59 -6.32 -21.60 -3.65
N GLY A 60 -5.09 -21.20 -3.91
CA GLY A 60 -4.69 -19.79 -4.03
C GLY A 60 -5.40 -19.08 -5.19
N ALA A 61 -5.46 -19.72 -6.36
CA ALA A 61 -6.18 -19.18 -7.51
C ALA A 61 -7.71 -19.06 -7.25
N TRP A 62 -8.28 -19.98 -6.47
CA TRP A 62 -9.67 -19.88 -6.03
C TRP A 62 -9.87 -18.69 -5.06
N ILE A 63 -8.97 -18.52 -4.08
CA ILE A 63 -8.99 -17.38 -3.16
C ILE A 63 -8.88 -16.05 -3.92
N ILE A 64 -7.94 -15.93 -4.87
CA ILE A 64 -7.77 -14.73 -5.69
C ILE A 64 -9.05 -14.41 -6.46
N ARG A 65 -9.70 -15.40 -7.05
CA ARG A 65 -10.99 -15.22 -7.74
C ARG A 65 -12.09 -14.73 -6.79
N LYS A 66 -12.13 -15.25 -5.56
CA LYS A 66 -13.06 -14.78 -4.52
C LYS A 66 -12.80 -13.33 -4.13
N ILE A 67 -11.54 -12.96 -3.88
CA ILE A 67 -11.14 -11.58 -3.55
C ILE A 67 -11.57 -10.63 -4.67
N LYS A 68 -11.26 -10.95 -5.93
CA LYS A 68 -11.69 -10.14 -7.09
C LYS A 68 -13.20 -9.98 -7.16
N GLY A 69 -13.95 -11.04 -6.91
CA GLY A 69 -15.41 -11.00 -6.90
C GLY A 69 -15.98 -10.13 -5.78
N ILE A 70 -15.37 -10.14 -4.60
CA ILE A 70 -15.75 -9.27 -3.47
C ILE A 70 -15.48 -7.80 -3.82
N ILE A 71 -14.29 -7.52 -4.33
CA ILE A 71 -13.89 -6.16 -4.75
C ILE A 71 -14.86 -5.64 -5.81
N ALA A 72 -15.14 -6.43 -6.85
CA ALA A 72 -16.08 -6.05 -7.92
C ALA A 72 -17.47 -5.69 -7.37
N LYS A 73 -18.04 -6.53 -6.48
CA LYS A 73 -19.34 -6.27 -5.86
C LYS A 73 -19.38 -5.00 -5.02
N ILE A 74 -18.29 -4.69 -4.30
CA ILE A 74 -18.20 -3.47 -3.49
C ILE A 74 -18.23 -2.23 -4.39
N PHE A 75 -17.46 -2.24 -5.48
CA PHE A 75 -17.40 -1.13 -6.42
C PHE A 75 -18.71 -0.94 -7.20
N GLU A 76 -19.33 -2.03 -7.61
CA GLU A 76 -20.64 -2.01 -8.27
C GLU A 76 -21.71 -1.38 -7.37
N LYS A 77 -21.77 -1.81 -6.09
CA LYS A 77 -22.72 -1.27 -5.10
C LYS A 77 -22.51 0.23 -4.84
N LYS A 78 -21.26 0.70 -4.88
CA LYS A 78 -20.92 2.11 -4.66
C LYS A 78 -21.01 2.97 -5.93
N LYS A 79 -21.40 2.41 -7.09
CA LYS A 79 -21.44 3.10 -8.40
C LYS A 79 -20.12 3.83 -8.70
N THR A 80 -19.00 3.23 -8.34
CA THR A 80 -17.68 3.79 -8.56
C THR A 80 -17.33 3.74 -10.04
N ASP A 81 -16.53 4.70 -10.51
CA ASP A 81 -16.04 4.75 -11.88
C ASP A 81 -15.41 3.40 -12.29
N ALA A 82 -15.81 2.93 -13.48
CA ALA A 82 -15.36 1.65 -14.02
C ALA A 82 -13.82 1.58 -14.18
N ALA A 83 -13.18 2.71 -14.50
CA ALA A 83 -11.72 2.79 -14.62
C ALA A 83 -11.02 2.53 -13.28
N ILE A 84 -11.50 3.14 -12.20
CA ILE A 84 -10.95 2.94 -10.83
C ILE A 84 -11.16 1.49 -10.38
N SER A 85 -12.35 0.94 -10.61
CA SER A 85 -12.65 -0.44 -10.26
C SER A 85 -11.73 -1.44 -10.98
N SER A 86 -11.57 -1.28 -12.29
CA SER A 86 -10.69 -2.10 -13.12
C SER A 86 -9.23 -2.00 -12.70
N PHE A 87 -8.75 -0.79 -12.40
CA PHE A 87 -7.39 -0.54 -11.96
C PHE A 87 -7.08 -1.25 -10.63
N ILE A 88 -7.94 -1.09 -9.62
CA ILE A 88 -7.75 -1.73 -8.31
C ILE A 88 -7.82 -3.24 -8.40
N GLN A 89 -8.75 -3.79 -9.19
CA GLN A 89 -8.84 -5.23 -9.43
C GLN A 89 -7.58 -5.78 -10.11
N SER A 90 -7.02 -5.05 -11.07
CA SER A 90 -5.81 -5.43 -11.78
C SER A 90 -4.61 -5.45 -10.87
N ILE A 91 -4.36 -4.39 -10.09
CA ILE A 91 -3.24 -4.32 -9.13
C ILE A 91 -3.37 -5.43 -8.08
N THR A 92 -4.56 -5.60 -7.49
CA THR A 92 -4.79 -6.65 -6.49
C THR A 92 -4.54 -8.04 -7.09
N SER A 93 -5.02 -8.27 -8.32
CA SER A 93 -4.81 -9.55 -9.01
C SER A 93 -3.33 -9.83 -9.24
N ILE A 94 -2.58 -8.84 -9.76
CA ILE A 94 -1.14 -8.97 -10.02
C ILE A 94 -0.39 -9.25 -8.72
N ALA A 95 -0.61 -8.45 -7.67
CA ALA A 95 0.05 -8.61 -6.39
C ALA A 95 -0.22 -10.00 -5.77
N CYS A 96 -1.47 -10.42 -5.71
CA CYS A 96 -1.83 -11.73 -5.17
C CYS A 96 -1.28 -12.89 -6.02
N THR A 97 -1.24 -12.74 -7.36
CA THR A 97 -0.70 -13.77 -8.24
C THR A 97 0.81 -13.91 -8.06
N VAL A 98 1.55 -12.82 -7.93
CA VAL A 98 2.99 -12.85 -7.68
C VAL A 98 3.29 -13.57 -6.36
N VAL A 99 2.57 -13.25 -5.29
CA VAL A 99 2.71 -13.92 -3.98
C VAL A 99 2.38 -15.42 -4.11
N LEU A 100 1.30 -15.78 -4.81
CA LEU A 100 0.92 -17.17 -5.01
C LEU A 100 1.99 -17.96 -5.76
N ILE A 101 2.59 -17.39 -6.80
CA ILE A 101 3.66 -18.04 -7.57
C ILE A 101 4.86 -18.33 -6.66
N ILE A 102 5.26 -17.39 -5.81
CA ILE A 102 6.41 -17.56 -4.89
C ILE A 102 6.13 -18.67 -3.88
N ILE A 103 4.94 -18.68 -3.27
CA ILE A 103 4.54 -19.73 -2.33
C ILE A 103 4.54 -21.10 -3.04
N THR A 104 4.05 -21.16 -4.27
CA THR A 104 3.99 -22.39 -5.06
C THR A 104 5.40 -22.92 -5.40
N ILE A 105 6.31 -22.03 -5.79
CA ILE A 105 7.72 -22.37 -6.08
C ILE A 105 8.40 -22.89 -4.79
N GLY A 106 8.19 -22.21 -3.67
CA GLY A 106 8.70 -22.64 -2.37
C GLY A 106 8.18 -24.02 -1.93
N ALA A 107 6.93 -24.34 -2.23
CA ALA A 107 6.34 -25.64 -1.92
C ALA A 107 6.98 -26.81 -2.70
N VAL A 108 7.53 -26.56 -3.87
CA VAL A 108 8.33 -27.54 -4.62
C VAL A 108 9.68 -27.79 -3.97
N GLY A 109 10.15 -26.86 -3.12
CA GLY A 109 11.44 -26.94 -2.42
C GLY A 109 12.54 -26.08 -3.06
N ILE A 110 12.16 -25.17 -3.94
CA ILE A 110 13.10 -24.18 -4.53
C ILE A 110 13.28 -23.04 -3.55
N ASP A 111 14.50 -22.61 -3.30
CA ASP A 111 14.77 -21.45 -2.44
C ASP A 111 14.24 -20.15 -3.10
N THR A 112 13.29 -19.54 -2.46
CA THR A 112 12.65 -18.30 -2.90
C THR A 112 13.18 -17.06 -2.21
N THR A 113 14.21 -17.20 -1.36
CA THR A 113 14.77 -16.08 -0.55
C THR A 113 15.22 -14.91 -1.42
N SER A 114 15.95 -15.21 -2.51
CA SER A 114 16.44 -14.19 -3.44
C SER A 114 15.29 -13.45 -4.15
N ILE A 115 14.24 -14.18 -4.53
CA ILE A 115 13.05 -13.60 -5.17
C ILE A 115 12.29 -12.72 -4.15
N ALA A 116 12.14 -13.21 -2.92
CA ALA A 116 11.52 -12.44 -1.85
C ALA A 116 12.30 -11.15 -1.53
N ALA A 117 13.64 -11.21 -1.50
CA ALA A 117 14.48 -10.04 -1.30
C ALA A 117 14.32 -9.00 -2.43
N LEU A 118 14.27 -9.45 -3.68
CA LEU A 118 14.05 -8.59 -4.85
C LEU A 118 12.66 -7.92 -4.78
N LEU A 119 11.63 -8.66 -4.40
CA LEU A 119 10.28 -8.12 -4.23
C LEU A 119 10.19 -7.15 -3.06
N ALA A 120 10.90 -7.41 -1.96
CA ALA A 120 10.97 -6.49 -0.84
C ALA A 120 11.60 -5.16 -1.25
N GLY A 121 12.71 -5.21 -2.01
CA GLY A 121 13.36 -4.01 -2.56
C GLY A 121 12.45 -3.25 -3.53
N GLY A 122 11.80 -3.94 -4.45
CA GLY A 122 10.82 -3.35 -5.38
C GLY A 122 9.60 -2.77 -4.64
N GLY A 123 9.10 -3.49 -3.63
CA GLY A 123 8.01 -3.02 -2.78
C GLY A 123 8.37 -1.76 -2.00
N MET A 124 9.59 -1.67 -1.48
CA MET A 124 10.11 -0.48 -0.81
C MET A 124 10.15 0.72 -1.77
N ALA A 125 10.64 0.52 -2.99
CA ALA A 125 10.68 1.57 -4.02
C ALA A 125 9.29 2.09 -4.36
N ILE A 126 8.31 1.19 -4.56
CA ILE A 126 6.90 1.55 -4.79
C ILE A 126 6.32 2.28 -3.57
N GLY A 127 6.59 1.78 -2.35
CA GLY A 127 6.13 2.41 -1.12
C GLY A 127 6.63 3.84 -0.96
N MET A 128 7.90 4.10 -1.27
CA MET A 128 8.46 5.45 -1.25
C MET A 128 7.83 6.35 -2.33
N ALA A 129 7.58 5.82 -3.53
CA ALA A 129 6.92 6.57 -4.61
C ALA A 129 5.47 6.96 -4.25
N LEU A 130 4.77 6.13 -3.49
CA LEU A 130 3.38 6.35 -3.08
C LEU A 130 3.24 7.09 -1.74
N ASN A 131 4.34 7.41 -1.05
CA ASN A 131 4.34 7.96 0.30
C ASN A 131 3.41 9.19 0.44
N GLY A 132 3.49 10.14 -0.49
CA GLY A 132 2.63 11.34 -0.47
C GLY A 132 1.13 11.01 -0.62
N THR A 133 0.79 10.03 -1.45
CA THR A 133 -0.61 9.60 -1.64
C THR A 133 -1.15 8.93 -0.36
N VAL A 134 -0.35 8.06 0.25
CA VAL A 134 -0.70 7.40 1.51
C VAL A 134 -0.86 8.42 2.65
N GLN A 135 0.03 9.42 2.71
CA GLN A 135 -0.05 10.50 3.69
C GLN A 135 -1.34 11.32 3.54
N ASN A 136 -1.74 11.64 2.31
CA ASN A 136 -3.00 12.36 2.05
C ASN A 136 -4.22 11.52 2.42
N PHE A 137 -4.19 10.23 2.13
CA PHE A 137 -5.25 9.29 2.49
C PHE A 137 -5.39 9.16 4.02
N ALA A 138 -4.28 8.95 4.73
CA ALA A 138 -4.25 8.86 6.18
C ALA A 138 -4.71 10.17 6.83
N GLY A 139 -4.25 11.33 6.32
CA GLY A 139 -4.69 12.65 6.75
C GLY A 139 -6.19 12.85 6.58
N GLY A 140 -6.74 12.42 5.44
CA GLY A 140 -8.19 12.48 5.19
C GLY A 140 -9.01 11.63 6.17
N ILE A 141 -8.55 10.40 6.45
CA ILE A 141 -9.19 9.56 7.47
C ILE A 141 -9.14 10.22 8.84
N MET A 142 -8.00 10.80 9.24
CA MET A 142 -7.87 11.51 10.51
C MET A 142 -8.83 12.69 10.60
N ILE A 143 -8.92 13.52 9.56
CA ILE A 143 -9.82 14.67 9.53
C ILE A 143 -11.28 14.23 9.64
N ILE A 144 -11.68 13.18 8.90
CA ILE A 144 -13.05 12.67 8.91
C ILE A 144 -13.41 11.99 10.24
N ALA A 145 -12.47 11.27 10.87
CA ALA A 145 -12.69 10.55 12.11
C ALA A 145 -12.71 11.47 13.33
N PHE A 146 -11.70 12.33 13.48
CA PHE A 146 -11.54 13.21 14.63
C PHE A 146 -12.22 14.56 14.48
N LYS A 147 -12.53 14.97 13.22
CA LYS A 147 -13.25 16.20 12.89
C LYS A 147 -12.68 17.45 13.55
N PRO A 148 -11.36 17.72 13.42
CA PRO A 148 -10.77 18.96 13.94
C PRO A 148 -11.41 20.20 13.31
N PHE A 149 -11.99 20.08 12.13
CA PHE A 149 -12.87 21.04 11.45
C PHE A 149 -13.89 20.27 10.62
N LYS A 150 -14.96 20.92 10.21
CA LYS A 150 -16.05 20.32 9.44
C LYS A 150 -16.36 21.14 8.18
N ALA A 151 -17.12 20.57 7.26
CA ALA A 151 -17.71 21.34 6.17
C ALA A 151 -18.59 22.47 6.76
N GLY A 152 -18.37 23.69 6.28
CA GLY A 152 -18.98 24.91 6.78
C GLY A 152 -18.08 25.75 7.70
N ASP A 153 -17.04 25.19 8.29
CA ASP A 153 -16.12 25.95 9.15
C ASP A 153 -15.21 26.82 8.31
N TYR A 154 -14.86 27.99 8.83
CA TYR A 154 -13.83 28.83 8.25
C TYR A 154 -12.47 28.45 8.82
N ILE A 155 -11.55 28.08 7.96
CA ILE A 155 -10.21 27.66 8.36
C ILE A 155 -9.13 28.48 7.68
N GLN A 156 -8.00 28.60 8.37
CA GLN A 156 -6.76 29.11 7.81
C GLN A 156 -5.69 28.03 7.92
N ALA A 157 -5.15 27.63 6.77
CA ALA A 157 -4.16 26.55 6.69
C ALA A 157 -3.28 26.76 5.45
N GLN A 158 -1.99 26.42 5.56
CA GLN A 158 -1.03 26.42 4.43
C GLN A 158 -0.94 27.78 3.70
N GLY A 159 -1.18 28.90 4.40
CA GLY A 159 -1.18 30.25 3.79
C GLY A 159 -2.46 30.59 3.03
N TYR A 160 -3.47 29.74 3.05
CA TYR A 160 -4.79 29.96 2.47
C TYR A 160 -5.85 30.05 3.57
N GLU A 161 -6.90 30.79 3.30
CA GLU A 161 -8.05 30.92 4.18
C GLU A 161 -9.36 30.80 3.39
N GLY A 162 -10.38 30.25 4.03
CA GLY A 162 -11.69 30.08 3.41
C GLY A 162 -12.60 29.13 4.16
N THR A 163 -13.83 29.03 3.69
CA THR A 163 -14.82 28.10 4.24
C THR A 163 -14.62 26.70 3.63
N VAL A 164 -14.57 25.70 4.46
CA VAL A 164 -14.51 24.29 4.04
C VAL A 164 -15.80 23.93 3.30
N SER A 165 -15.71 23.69 2.00
CA SER A 165 -16.86 23.26 1.19
C SER A 165 -17.10 21.76 1.35
N GLU A 166 -16.03 20.96 1.26
CA GLU A 166 -16.09 19.50 1.42
C GLU A 166 -14.75 18.93 1.86
N VAL A 167 -14.81 17.83 2.59
CA VAL A 167 -13.64 17.04 2.98
C VAL A 167 -13.72 15.70 2.25
N ASN A 168 -12.82 15.51 1.27
CA ASN A 168 -12.67 14.26 0.53
C ASN A 168 -11.61 13.36 1.17
N ILE A 169 -11.46 12.14 0.66
CA ILE A 169 -10.51 11.15 1.21
C ILE A 169 -9.05 11.62 1.13
N VAL A 170 -8.66 12.33 0.06
CA VAL A 170 -7.26 12.72 -0.18
C VAL A 170 -7.03 14.22 -0.16
N SER A 171 -8.09 15.02 -0.23
CA SER A 171 -8.01 16.48 -0.28
C SER A 171 -9.24 17.14 0.36
N THR A 172 -9.06 18.33 0.87
CA THR A 172 -10.11 19.21 1.38
C THR A 172 -10.25 20.40 0.45
N LYS A 173 -11.49 20.75 0.12
CA LYS A 173 -11.83 21.90 -0.73
C LYS A 173 -12.27 23.07 0.12
N LEU A 174 -11.63 24.22 -0.07
CA LEU A 174 -12.00 25.49 0.52
C LEU A 174 -12.62 26.41 -0.52
N THR A 175 -13.57 27.23 -0.10
CA THR A 175 -14.05 28.36 -0.89
C THR A 175 -13.65 29.66 -0.20
N THR A 176 -12.87 30.48 -0.90
CA THR A 176 -12.46 31.80 -0.40
C THR A 176 -13.60 32.80 -0.46
N VAL A 177 -13.42 33.96 0.18
CA VAL A 177 -14.41 35.07 0.14
C VAL A 177 -14.65 35.59 -1.26
N ASP A 178 -13.66 35.51 -2.16
CA ASP A 178 -13.77 35.88 -3.60
C ASP A 178 -14.42 34.74 -4.43
N ASN A 179 -15.02 33.74 -3.79
CA ASN A 179 -15.64 32.59 -4.43
C ASN A 179 -14.67 31.73 -5.28
N ARG A 180 -13.37 31.73 -4.95
CA ARG A 180 -12.39 30.83 -5.55
C ARG A 180 -12.35 29.51 -4.80
N SER A 181 -12.17 28.43 -5.54
CA SER A 181 -12.04 27.09 -4.99
C SER A 181 -10.56 26.73 -4.84
N ILE A 182 -10.13 26.40 -3.62
CA ILE A 182 -8.78 25.96 -3.30
C ILE A 182 -8.86 24.49 -2.85
N ILE A 183 -8.02 23.65 -3.44
CA ILE A 183 -7.92 22.23 -3.07
C ILE A 183 -6.61 22.02 -2.36
N ILE A 184 -6.68 21.62 -1.09
CA ILE A 184 -5.50 21.38 -0.24
C ILE A 184 -5.40 19.88 0.01
N PRO A 185 -4.22 19.25 -0.23
CA PRO A 185 -3.99 17.86 0.12
C PRO A 185 -4.13 17.63 1.63
N ASN A 186 -4.85 16.58 2.03
CA ASN A 186 -5.15 16.31 3.44
C ASN A 186 -3.91 16.05 4.31
N GLY A 187 -2.84 15.50 3.71
CA GLY A 187 -1.57 15.29 4.42
C GLY A 187 -0.95 16.60 4.91
N ALA A 188 -1.09 17.68 4.13
CA ALA A 188 -0.63 19.01 4.51
C ALA A 188 -1.48 19.61 5.66
N LEU A 189 -2.79 19.35 5.64
CA LEU A 189 -3.70 19.80 6.71
C LEU A 189 -3.53 18.99 7.99
N SER A 190 -3.34 17.67 7.88
CA SER A 190 -3.19 16.78 9.03
C SER A 190 -1.86 16.98 9.77
N ASN A 191 -0.79 17.30 9.04
CA ASN A 191 0.56 17.48 9.61
C ASN A 191 0.94 18.93 9.85
N GLY A 192 0.14 19.87 9.36
CA GLY A 192 0.35 21.31 9.48
C GLY A 192 -0.51 21.94 10.58
N THR A 193 -0.25 23.22 10.83
CA THR A 193 -1.11 24.02 11.70
C THR A 193 -2.37 24.42 10.93
N VAL A 194 -3.52 24.15 11.52
CA VAL A 194 -4.83 24.59 11.03
C VAL A 194 -5.47 25.44 12.12
N THR A 195 -5.81 26.66 11.80
CA THR A 195 -6.63 27.52 12.64
C THR A 195 -8.07 27.39 12.17
N SER A 196 -8.96 26.90 13.02
CA SER A 196 -10.38 26.81 12.73
C SER A 196 -11.12 27.86 13.53
N ILE A 197 -11.99 28.61 12.82
CA ILE A 197 -12.93 29.52 13.47
C ILE A 197 -14.27 28.84 13.40
N ASP A 198 -14.67 28.23 14.54
CA ASP A 198 -15.97 27.61 14.66
C ASP A 198 -17.06 28.68 14.57
N GLN A 199 -17.94 28.58 13.57
CA GLN A 199 -19.04 29.53 13.38
C GLN A 199 -20.14 29.43 14.47
N VAL A 200 -19.94 28.59 15.48
CA VAL A 200 -20.83 28.52 16.65
C VAL A 200 -20.51 29.63 17.64
N PHE A 201 -20.36 30.88 17.17
CA PHE A 201 -20.44 32.01 18.07
C PHE A 201 -21.85 32.61 18.00
N ASN A 202 -22.75 32.09 18.81
CA ASN A 202 -23.82 32.89 19.40
C ASN A 202 -23.21 33.92 20.35
N GLY A 203 -22.50 34.92 19.85
CA GLY A 203 -21.92 35.93 20.70
C GLY A 203 -20.72 36.61 20.05
N PHE A 204 -20.83 37.85 19.82
CA PHE A 204 -19.88 38.90 19.54
C PHE A 204 -18.38 38.50 19.55
N GLY A 205 -17.80 38.26 18.38
CA GLY A 205 -16.36 38.20 18.19
C GLY A 205 -15.88 39.40 17.37
N TYR A 206 -15.11 40.29 17.97
CA TYR A 206 -14.36 41.30 17.22
C TYR A 206 -13.08 40.65 16.74
N ILE A 207 -12.93 40.47 15.42
CA ILE A 207 -11.65 40.18 14.81
C ILE A 207 -11.27 41.41 13.99
N GLY A 208 -10.45 42.25 14.59
CA GLY A 208 -10.01 43.47 13.92
C GLY A 208 -11.14 44.45 13.61
N SER A 209 -10.85 45.50 12.90
CA SER A 209 -11.79 46.56 12.54
C SER A 209 -12.80 46.21 11.40
N THR A 210 -12.98 44.92 11.10
CA THR A 210 -13.88 44.45 10.03
C THR A 210 -15.03 43.66 10.61
N VAL A 211 -16.26 44.17 10.45
CA VAL A 211 -17.49 43.47 10.86
C VAL A 211 -17.97 42.62 9.70
N PHE A 212 -18.00 41.29 9.88
CA PHE A 212 -18.64 40.40 8.89
C PHE A 212 -20.10 40.21 9.26
N VAL A 213 -20.99 40.64 8.38
CA VAL A 213 -22.42 40.39 8.48
C VAL A 213 -22.74 39.09 7.75
N THR A 214 -22.97 38.02 8.51
CA THR A 214 -23.54 36.80 7.93
C THR A 214 -25.05 36.92 7.88
N LYS A 215 -25.64 36.42 6.79
CA LYS A 215 -27.08 36.46 6.50
C LYS A 215 -27.88 35.89 7.69
N GLY A 216 -28.55 36.76 8.44
CA GLY A 216 -29.41 36.36 9.58
C GLY A 216 -28.97 36.87 10.96
N VAL A 217 -27.83 37.55 11.09
CA VAL A 217 -27.39 38.14 12.39
C VAL A 217 -27.69 39.63 12.38
N LYS A 218 -28.60 40.08 13.27
CA LYS A 218 -28.79 41.50 13.55
C LYS A 218 -27.55 42.01 14.30
N CYS A 219 -26.75 42.84 13.68
CA CYS A 219 -25.68 43.54 14.38
C CYS A 219 -26.28 44.67 15.24
N LEU A 220 -26.09 44.61 16.53
CA LEU A 220 -26.33 45.76 17.43
C LEU A 220 -25.11 46.68 17.33
N ILE A 221 -25.31 47.89 16.86
CA ILE A 221 -24.27 48.92 16.82
C ILE A 221 -24.01 49.39 18.28
N PRO A 222 -22.71 49.54 18.72
CA PRO A 222 -22.40 49.86 20.11
C PRO A 222 -22.98 51.16 20.67
N ASN A 223 -23.53 52.00 19.82
CA ASN A 223 -24.07 53.31 20.20
C ASN A 223 -25.61 53.35 20.43
N GLY A 224 -26.26 52.21 20.57
CA GLY A 224 -27.65 52.15 21.04
C GLY A 224 -28.69 52.86 20.14
N ARG A 225 -28.40 53.13 18.90
CA ARG A 225 -29.40 53.60 17.92
C ARG A 225 -29.84 52.42 17.05
N ASN A 226 -31.10 51.96 17.30
CA ASN A 226 -31.82 51.15 16.34
C ASN A 226 -32.22 52.05 15.18
N GLU A 227 -31.69 51.82 13.99
CA GLU A 227 -32.30 52.34 12.80
C GLU A 227 -33.22 51.23 12.27
N ASP A 228 -34.53 51.55 12.26
CA ASP A 228 -35.60 50.75 11.71
C ASP A 228 -35.47 50.57 10.18
#